data_183988385ed2a3860b8ae1a6c389543e
#
_entry.id   183988385ed2a3860b8ae1a6c389543e
#
_cell.length_a   1.000
_cell.length_b   1.000
_cell.length_c   1.000
_cell.angle_alpha   90.00
_cell.angle_beta   90.00
_cell.angle_gamma   90.00
#
_symmetry.space_group_name_H-M   'P 1'
#
loop_
_entity.id
_entity.type
_entity.pdbx_description
1 polymer ?
#
loop_
_entity_poly.entity_id
_entity_poly.type
_entity_poly.pdbx_seq_one_letter_code
_entity_poly.pdbx_strand_id
1 'polypeptide(L)'
;RALGLTALATLGTSAAFAGELSPDQVARLDTDLTPMGGIRAGNEAGTIPAWEGGIKSAADAGFPDFKSGGHHPDPFPDDPVLYTVNAANMAQYADILSEGNKALLQAYPDTYFMNVYQTRRSAAYPQRIYDATKRIASTASLIDGGNGVAGAIERVPFPIPESGLEAIWNHILRWRADKGTRAIGQAPLTRGGSYTLVKFIDNYMGVYGMAGMTEEELDNVIIYFKQRVSAPARLAGEVLLVHETMDQNKEHRRAWIYNPGQRRVRRAPNVSFDNPRTASDGLATSDQFDLFNGSPE
;
A
#
# COMPACT_ATOMS: atom_id res chain seq x y z
N ARG A 1 -27.08 -51.94 -37.98
CA ARG A 1 -27.00 -51.29 -36.64
C ARG A 1 -25.98 -50.16 -36.74
N ALA A 2 -26.49 -48.91 -36.82
CA ALA A 2 -25.68 -47.71 -36.84
C ALA A 2 -25.42 -47.26 -35.40
N LEU A 3 -24.14 -47.09 -35.02
CA LEU A 3 -23.75 -46.45 -33.78
C LEU A 3 -23.65 -44.92 -34.03
N GLY A 4 -24.51 -44.18 -33.37
CA GLY A 4 -24.43 -42.74 -33.34
C GLY A 4 -23.34 -42.28 -32.35
N LEU A 5 -22.35 -41.56 -32.84
CA LEU A 5 -21.37 -40.83 -32.03
C LEU A 5 -22.01 -39.49 -31.61
N THR A 6 -22.33 -39.32 -30.34
CA THR A 6 -22.75 -38.05 -29.77
C THR A 6 -21.48 -37.29 -29.39
N ALA A 7 -21.15 -36.25 -30.13
CA ALA A 7 -20.06 -35.34 -29.78
C ALA A 7 -20.55 -34.45 -28.61
N LEU A 8 -19.94 -34.59 -27.44
CA LEU A 8 -20.09 -33.67 -26.32
C LEU A 8 -19.24 -32.43 -26.63
N ALA A 9 -19.88 -31.33 -26.98
CA ALA A 9 -19.24 -30.04 -27.06
C ALA A 9 -18.98 -29.52 -25.61
N THR A 10 -17.76 -29.60 -25.16
CA THR A 10 -17.32 -28.89 -23.95
C THR A 10 -17.29 -27.41 -24.29
N LEU A 11 -18.29 -26.66 -23.84
CA LEU A 11 -18.21 -25.21 -23.73
C LEU A 11 -17.14 -24.88 -22.68
N GLY A 12 -15.93 -24.60 -23.14
CA GLY A 12 -14.92 -23.96 -22.33
C GLY A 12 -15.44 -22.55 -21.99
N THR A 13 -15.89 -22.35 -20.77
CA THR A 13 -16.05 -21.02 -20.20
C THR A 13 -14.64 -20.43 -20.08
N SER A 14 -14.24 -19.62 -21.07
CA SER A 14 -13.14 -18.68 -20.87
C SER A 14 -13.55 -17.79 -19.71
N ALA A 15 -12.89 -17.92 -18.57
CA ALA A 15 -12.96 -16.92 -17.52
C ALA A 15 -12.49 -15.61 -18.17
N ALA A 16 -13.43 -14.71 -18.44
CA ALA A 16 -13.10 -13.34 -18.78
C ALA A 16 -12.40 -12.79 -17.53
N PHE A 17 -11.11 -12.56 -17.62
CA PHE A 17 -10.41 -11.78 -16.60
C PHE A 17 -10.97 -10.37 -16.68
N ALA A 18 -11.76 -10.00 -15.69
CA ALA A 18 -12.26 -8.65 -15.49
C ALA A 18 -11.06 -7.69 -15.42
N GLY A 19 -11.17 -6.52 -16.03
CA GLY A 19 -10.08 -5.55 -16.02
C GLY A 19 -10.40 -4.28 -16.76
N GLU A 20 -11.05 -4.36 -17.90
CA GLU A 20 -11.32 -3.18 -18.72
C GLU A 20 -12.67 -2.54 -18.37
N LEU A 21 -12.63 -1.31 -17.81
CA LEU A 21 -13.85 -0.57 -17.52
C LEU A 21 -14.52 -0.07 -18.81
N SER A 22 -15.84 -0.15 -18.86
CA SER A 22 -16.64 0.49 -19.91
C SER A 22 -16.55 2.01 -19.84
N PRO A 23 -16.82 2.75 -20.93
CA PRO A 23 -16.87 4.22 -20.91
C PRO A 23 -17.81 4.78 -19.82
N ASP A 24 -18.94 4.13 -19.56
CA ASP A 24 -19.89 4.56 -18.53
C ASP A 24 -19.31 4.37 -17.11
N GLN A 25 -18.58 3.31 -16.87
CA GLN A 25 -17.90 3.08 -15.61
C GLN A 25 -16.76 4.11 -15.39
N VAL A 26 -15.98 4.39 -16.43
CA VAL A 26 -14.94 5.44 -16.38
C VAL A 26 -15.54 6.82 -16.10
N ALA A 27 -16.69 7.15 -16.67
CA ALA A 27 -17.38 8.41 -16.43
C ALA A 27 -17.80 8.60 -14.95
N ARG A 28 -17.99 7.52 -14.20
CA ARG A 28 -18.31 7.58 -12.77
C ARG A 28 -17.17 8.14 -11.92
N LEU A 29 -15.92 8.03 -12.36
CA LEU A 29 -14.75 8.49 -11.60
C LEU A 29 -14.71 10.02 -11.36
N ASP A 30 -15.58 10.79 -11.99
CA ASP A 30 -15.72 12.24 -11.74
C ASP A 30 -17.07 12.63 -11.16
N THR A 31 -18.00 11.70 -11.09
CA THR A 31 -19.38 11.97 -10.66
C THR A 31 -19.67 11.41 -9.28
N ASP A 32 -20.14 10.20 -9.18
CA ASP A 32 -20.50 9.52 -7.92
C ASP A 32 -19.28 8.89 -7.23
N LEU A 33 -18.20 8.64 -7.98
CA LEU A 33 -16.93 8.15 -7.44
C LEU A 33 -15.87 9.28 -7.41
N THR A 34 -14.91 9.14 -6.52
CA THR A 34 -13.67 9.92 -6.58
C THR A 34 -12.83 9.46 -7.78
N PRO A 35 -11.87 10.26 -8.27
CA PRO A 35 -10.99 9.83 -9.37
C PRO A 35 -10.19 8.54 -9.11
N MET A 36 -10.16 8.08 -7.85
CA MET A 36 -9.51 6.83 -7.42
C MET A 36 -10.51 5.71 -7.14
N GLY A 37 -11.79 5.89 -7.49
CA GLY A 37 -12.84 4.89 -7.40
C GLY A 37 -13.57 4.78 -6.05
N GLY A 38 -13.18 5.55 -5.05
CA GLY A 38 -13.92 5.59 -3.78
C GLY A 38 -15.27 6.31 -3.92
N ILE A 39 -16.28 5.94 -3.14
CA ILE A 39 -17.57 6.63 -3.10
C ILE A 39 -17.34 8.10 -2.71
N ARG A 40 -17.81 9.06 -3.53
CA ARG A 40 -17.62 10.50 -3.27
C ARG A 40 -18.52 11.02 -2.16
N ALA A 41 -19.77 10.58 -2.12
CA ALA A 41 -20.74 10.99 -1.11
C ALA A 41 -20.32 10.60 0.31
N GLY A 42 -20.84 11.33 1.30
CA GLY A 42 -20.77 10.91 2.71
C GLY A 42 -21.69 9.73 2.99
N ASN A 43 -21.51 9.10 4.14
CA ASN A 43 -22.43 8.05 4.58
C ASN A 43 -23.71 8.60 5.18
N GLU A 44 -24.76 7.79 5.23
CA GLU A 44 -26.08 8.18 5.79
C GLU A 44 -26.03 8.57 7.26
N ALA A 45 -25.14 7.95 8.05
CA ALA A 45 -24.96 8.24 9.46
C ALA A 45 -24.25 9.59 9.73
N GLY A 46 -23.74 10.28 8.70
CA GLY A 46 -23.00 11.53 8.83
C GLY A 46 -21.62 11.41 9.50
N THR A 47 -21.16 10.18 9.75
CA THR A 47 -19.85 9.91 10.38
C THR A 47 -18.69 9.97 9.40
N ILE A 48 -18.94 9.82 8.09
CA ILE A 48 -17.97 9.96 7.02
C ILE A 48 -18.47 11.07 6.09
N PRO A 49 -17.77 12.22 5.99
CA PRO A 49 -18.19 13.32 5.11
C PRO A 49 -17.99 13.00 3.62
N ALA A 50 -18.60 13.79 2.74
CA ALA A 50 -18.29 13.74 1.33
C ALA A 50 -16.82 14.09 1.08
N TRP A 51 -16.25 13.54 -0.01
CA TRP A 51 -14.91 13.92 -0.44
C TRP A 51 -14.98 15.14 -1.38
N GLU A 52 -14.37 16.25 -0.96
CA GLU A 52 -14.40 17.55 -1.64
C GLU A 52 -13.06 17.87 -2.34
N GLY A 53 -12.24 16.84 -2.63
CA GLY A 53 -10.97 17.02 -3.35
C GLY A 53 -9.73 16.89 -2.47
N GLY A 54 -9.89 16.85 -1.15
CA GLY A 54 -8.79 16.70 -0.20
C GLY A 54 -7.84 17.90 -0.14
N ILE A 55 -6.74 17.75 0.59
CA ILE A 55 -5.65 18.72 0.73
C ILE A 55 -4.64 18.47 -0.39
N LYS A 56 -4.45 19.46 -1.28
CA LYS A 56 -3.59 19.29 -2.47
C LYS A 56 -2.19 19.88 -2.29
N SER A 57 -2.00 20.77 -1.32
CA SER A 57 -0.72 21.40 -1.03
C SER A 57 -0.58 21.73 0.45
N ALA A 58 0.65 22.04 0.87
CA ALA A 58 0.90 22.53 2.22
C ALA A 58 0.19 23.86 2.50
N ALA A 59 0.06 24.72 1.48
CA ALA A 59 -0.67 25.97 1.61
C ALA A 59 -2.17 25.74 1.86
N ASP A 60 -2.79 24.75 1.18
CA ASP A 60 -4.19 24.38 1.43
C ASP A 60 -4.40 23.82 2.84
N ALA A 61 -3.37 23.24 3.43
CA ALA A 61 -3.36 22.78 4.82
C ALA A 61 -3.07 23.90 5.84
N GLY A 62 -2.89 25.16 5.40
CA GLY A 62 -2.55 26.29 6.27
C GLY A 62 -1.06 26.49 6.52
N PHE A 63 -0.18 25.78 5.83
CA PHE A 63 1.27 25.81 6.05
C PHE A 63 2.05 26.20 4.77
N PRO A 64 1.88 27.40 4.23
CA PRO A 64 2.51 27.82 2.96
C PRO A 64 4.04 27.80 3.00
N ASP A 65 4.63 27.97 4.16
CA ASP A 65 6.09 27.98 4.37
C ASP A 65 6.69 26.59 4.66
N PHE A 66 5.88 25.53 4.62
CA PHE A 66 6.36 24.15 4.85
C PHE A 66 7.42 23.76 3.83
N LYS A 67 8.53 23.20 4.32
CA LYS A 67 9.63 22.71 3.49
C LYS A 67 9.73 21.20 3.59
N SER A 68 9.90 20.56 2.45
CA SER A 68 10.12 19.11 2.38
C SER A 68 11.31 18.68 3.26
N GLY A 69 11.13 17.64 4.05
CA GLY A 69 12.09 17.15 5.04
C GLY A 69 11.87 17.68 6.45
N GLY A 70 10.98 18.66 6.64
CA GLY A 70 10.51 19.08 7.97
C GLY A 70 9.52 18.09 8.58
N HIS A 71 9.26 18.23 9.87
CA HIS A 71 8.14 17.51 10.51
C HIS A 71 6.81 18.02 9.94
N HIS A 72 5.92 17.09 9.57
CA HIS A 72 4.59 17.44 9.09
C HIS A 72 3.80 18.06 10.25
N PRO A 73 3.29 19.29 10.09
CA PRO A 73 2.40 19.88 11.07
C PRO A 73 1.04 19.19 11.03
N ASP A 74 0.32 19.25 12.14
CA ASP A 74 -1.07 18.80 12.20
C ASP A 74 -1.98 19.83 11.48
N PRO A 75 -2.71 19.46 10.42
CA PRO A 75 -3.61 20.37 9.74
C PRO A 75 -4.91 20.62 10.50
N PHE A 76 -5.17 19.91 11.61
CA PHE A 76 -6.40 19.97 12.40
C PHE A 76 -6.12 20.02 13.89
N PRO A 77 -5.26 20.92 14.40
CA PRO A 77 -4.82 20.92 15.78
C PRO A 77 -5.96 21.22 16.79
N ASP A 78 -7.01 21.87 16.32
CA ASP A 78 -8.15 22.28 17.15
C ASP A 78 -9.32 21.27 17.12
N ASP A 79 -9.15 20.12 16.45
CA ASP A 79 -10.19 19.09 16.42
C ASP A 79 -10.43 18.52 17.81
N PRO A 80 -11.66 18.62 18.37
CA PRO A 80 -11.97 18.08 19.69
C PRO A 80 -12.02 16.54 19.65
N VAL A 81 -11.64 15.92 20.76
CA VAL A 81 -11.94 14.50 20.99
C VAL A 81 -13.45 14.34 21.15
N LEU A 82 -14.08 13.59 20.26
CA LEU A 82 -15.52 13.32 20.31
C LEU A 82 -15.88 12.41 21.48
N TYR A 83 -15.10 11.35 21.66
CA TYR A 83 -15.17 10.42 22.77
C TYR A 83 -13.89 9.60 22.87
N THR A 84 -13.69 8.97 24.05
CA THR A 84 -12.55 8.08 24.27
C THR A 84 -13.06 6.67 24.57
N VAL A 85 -12.51 5.68 23.85
CA VAL A 85 -12.75 4.26 24.11
C VAL A 85 -11.62 3.72 24.97
N ASN A 86 -11.99 3.03 26.06
CA ASN A 86 -11.06 2.39 26.99
C ASN A 86 -11.64 1.06 27.48
N ALA A 87 -10.92 0.33 28.32
CA ALA A 87 -11.35 -0.96 28.84
C ALA A 87 -12.70 -0.92 29.56
N ALA A 88 -13.02 0.19 30.25
CA ALA A 88 -14.25 0.30 31.04
C ALA A 88 -15.51 0.49 30.18
N ASN A 89 -15.37 1.10 28.99
CA ASN A 89 -16.52 1.41 28.13
C ASN A 89 -16.50 0.67 26.77
N MET A 90 -15.48 -0.18 26.50
CA MET A 90 -15.33 -0.86 25.20
C MET A 90 -16.56 -1.67 24.76
N ALA A 91 -17.33 -2.19 25.70
CA ALA A 91 -18.55 -2.94 25.40
C ALA A 91 -19.62 -2.09 24.67
N GLN A 92 -19.64 -0.78 24.87
CA GLN A 92 -20.55 0.15 24.18
C GLN A 92 -20.18 0.35 22.71
N TYR A 93 -18.95 0.02 22.33
CA TYR A 93 -18.38 0.22 21.01
C TYR A 93 -18.00 -1.11 20.32
N ALA A 94 -18.49 -2.25 20.85
CA ALA A 94 -18.08 -3.58 20.40
C ALA A 94 -18.28 -3.80 18.89
N ASP A 95 -19.33 -3.22 18.31
CA ASP A 95 -19.69 -3.39 16.89
C ASP A 95 -18.75 -2.62 15.93
N ILE A 96 -18.01 -1.64 16.43
CA ILE A 96 -17.08 -0.83 15.63
C ILE A 96 -15.61 -1.07 15.98
N LEU A 97 -15.33 -1.94 16.96
CA LEU A 97 -13.98 -2.32 17.36
C LEU A 97 -13.56 -3.62 16.67
N SER A 98 -12.35 -3.64 16.12
CA SER A 98 -11.74 -4.89 15.67
C SER A 98 -11.41 -5.79 16.86
N GLU A 99 -11.29 -7.11 16.63
CA GLU A 99 -10.88 -8.05 17.69
C GLU A 99 -9.49 -7.71 18.26
N GLY A 100 -8.58 -7.19 17.42
CA GLY A 100 -7.28 -6.71 17.87
C GLY A 100 -7.38 -5.52 18.83
N ASN A 101 -8.26 -4.54 18.54
CA ASN A 101 -8.49 -3.41 19.44
C ASN A 101 -9.09 -3.85 20.77
N LYS A 102 -10.06 -4.78 20.73
CA LYS A 102 -10.65 -5.37 21.95
C LYS A 102 -9.57 -6.06 22.80
N ALA A 103 -8.71 -6.87 22.16
CA ALA A 103 -7.62 -7.56 22.84
C ALA A 103 -6.62 -6.58 23.49
N LEU A 104 -6.26 -5.50 22.81
CA LEU A 104 -5.37 -4.46 23.35
C LEU A 104 -5.99 -3.74 24.56
N LEU A 105 -7.26 -3.35 24.48
CA LEU A 105 -7.98 -2.71 25.58
C LEU A 105 -8.09 -3.64 26.81
N GLN A 106 -8.26 -4.95 26.60
CA GLN A 106 -8.29 -5.94 27.66
C GLN A 106 -6.92 -6.19 28.30
N ALA A 107 -5.87 -6.28 27.44
CA ALA A 107 -4.51 -6.58 27.91
C ALA A 107 -3.85 -5.40 28.61
N TYR A 108 -4.22 -4.17 28.28
CA TYR A 108 -3.60 -2.94 28.79
C TYR A 108 -4.65 -1.94 29.30
N PRO A 109 -5.51 -2.33 30.28
CA PRO A 109 -6.67 -1.54 30.68
C PRO A 109 -6.33 -0.16 31.24
N ASP A 110 -5.14 -0.01 31.83
CA ASP A 110 -4.72 1.23 32.49
C ASP A 110 -3.95 2.18 31.58
N THR A 111 -3.45 1.69 30.43
CA THR A 111 -2.51 2.46 29.60
C THR A 111 -2.93 2.59 28.16
N TYR A 112 -3.79 1.70 27.65
CA TYR A 112 -4.26 1.75 26.28
C TYR A 112 -5.68 2.34 26.21
N PHE A 113 -5.85 3.33 25.38
CA PHE A 113 -7.13 3.96 25.06
C PHE A 113 -7.10 4.51 23.64
N MET A 114 -8.26 4.79 23.09
CA MET A 114 -8.44 5.31 21.74
C MET A 114 -9.27 6.59 21.80
N ASN A 115 -8.66 7.74 21.51
CA ASN A 115 -9.39 8.97 21.28
C ASN A 115 -9.98 8.97 19.88
N VAL A 116 -11.27 9.22 19.76
CA VAL A 116 -11.96 9.28 18.47
C VAL A 116 -12.22 10.72 18.10
N TYR A 117 -11.82 11.07 16.88
CA TYR A 117 -11.97 12.39 16.31
C TYR A 117 -12.94 12.34 15.12
N GLN A 118 -13.36 13.50 14.66
CA GLN A 118 -14.13 13.66 13.45
C GLN A 118 -13.37 13.05 12.25
N THR A 119 -14.08 12.22 11.48
CA THR A 119 -13.51 11.69 10.23
C THR A 119 -13.27 12.81 9.22
N ARG A 120 -12.07 12.81 8.65
CA ARG A 120 -11.66 13.74 7.61
C ARG A 120 -11.32 12.97 6.34
N ARG A 121 -11.70 13.51 5.18
CA ARG A 121 -11.35 12.94 3.87
C ARG A 121 -10.36 13.86 3.16
N SER A 122 -9.20 14.05 3.80
CA SER A 122 -8.15 15.00 3.39
C SER A 122 -7.21 14.47 2.31
N ALA A 123 -7.24 13.17 2.00
CA ALA A 123 -6.34 12.58 1.01
C ALA A 123 -6.59 13.13 -0.40
N ALA A 124 -5.52 13.53 -1.08
CA ALA A 124 -5.51 13.96 -2.47
C ALA A 124 -4.25 13.45 -3.19
N TYR A 125 -4.37 13.25 -4.50
CA TYR A 125 -3.24 12.97 -5.39
C TYR A 125 -3.02 14.18 -6.34
N PRO A 126 -1.81 14.32 -6.92
CA PRO A 126 -1.61 15.25 -8.02
C PRO A 126 -2.57 14.98 -9.19
N GLN A 127 -3.03 16.04 -9.89
CA GLN A 127 -4.01 15.92 -10.97
C GLN A 127 -3.57 14.91 -12.04
N ARG A 128 -2.27 14.89 -12.40
CA ARG A 128 -1.72 13.94 -13.36
C ARG A 128 -2.02 12.47 -13.01
N ILE A 129 -2.11 12.17 -11.70
CA ILE A 129 -2.40 10.81 -11.19
C ILE A 129 -3.88 10.47 -11.47
N TYR A 130 -4.78 11.43 -11.26
CA TYR A 130 -6.20 11.25 -11.58
C TYR A 130 -6.44 11.07 -13.08
N ASP A 131 -5.84 11.95 -13.89
CA ASP A 131 -6.00 11.93 -15.34
C ASP A 131 -5.55 10.61 -15.95
N ALA A 132 -4.50 10.11 -15.43
CA ALA A 132 -3.98 8.90 -15.98
C ALA A 132 -4.58 7.63 -15.36
N THR A 133 -5.12 7.64 -14.13
CA THR A 133 -6.02 6.58 -13.63
C THR A 133 -7.20 6.38 -14.58
N LYS A 134 -7.82 7.48 -15.01
CA LYS A 134 -8.91 7.43 -16.00
C LYS A 134 -8.45 6.90 -17.35
N ARG A 135 -7.27 7.32 -17.82
CA ARG A 135 -6.74 6.89 -19.12
C ARG A 135 -6.50 5.41 -19.21
N ILE A 136 -5.99 4.78 -18.14
CA ILE A 136 -5.66 3.34 -18.13
C ILE A 136 -6.78 2.44 -17.60
N ALA A 137 -7.85 3.01 -17.06
CA ALA A 137 -8.96 2.23 -16.49
C ALA A 137 -9.64 1.29 -17.50
N SER A 138 -9.52 1.57 -18.80
CA SER A 138 -10.02 0.75 -19.90
C SER A 138 -8.97 -0.16 -20.56
N THR A 139 -7.73 -0.19 -20.06
CA THR A 139 -6.64 -0.99 -20.65
C THR A 139 -5.93 -1.89 -19.66
N ALA A 140 -6.06 -1.60 -18.36
CA ALA A 140 -5.43 -2.39 -17.31
C ALA A 140 -6.07 -3.78 -17.19
N SER A 141 -5.25 -4.81 -17.10
CA SER A 141 -5.70 -6.19 -16.92
C SER A 141 -4.74 -6.98 -16.04
N LEU A 142 -5.28 -7.96 -15.31
CA LEU A 142 -4.48 -8.95 -14.61
C LEU A 142 -3.89 -9.94 -15.64
N ILE A 143 -2.64 -10.31 -15.45
CA ILE A 143 -1.94 -11.33 -16.25
C ILE A 143 -1.44 -12.47 -15.37
N ASP A 144 -1.13 -13.59 -15.99
CA ASP A 144 -0.49 -14.75 -15.36
C ASP A 144 -1.19 -15.24 -14.07
N GLY A 145 -2.53 -15.35 -14.12
CA GLY A 145 -3.32 -15.81 -12.97
C GLY A 145 -3.37 -14.80 -11.82
N GLY A 146 -3.11 -13.50 -12.09
CA GLY A 146 -3.10 -12.45 -11.09
C GLY A 146 -1.71 -12.10 -10.55
N ASN A 147 -0.65 -12.78 -11.02
CA ASN A 147 0.72 -12.52 -10.59
C ASN A 147 1.38 -11.31 -11.26
N GLY A 148 0.65 -10.60 -12.11
CA GLY A 148 1.12 -9.40 -12.79
C GLY A 148 -0.02 -8.54 -13.30
N VAL A 149 0.33 -7.36 -13.79
CA VAL A 149 -0.58 -6.39 -14.40
C VAL A 149 0.02 -5.92 -15.73
N ALA A 150 -0.81 -5.80 -16.77
CA ALA A 150 -0.47 -5.24 -18.07
C ALA A 150 -1.43 -4.11 -18.44
N GLY A 151 -1.07 -3.30 -19.44
CA GLY A 151 -1.88 -2.17 -19.90
C GLY A 151 -2.04 -1.04 -18.89
N ALA A 152 -1.19 -1.03 -17.84
CA ALA A 152 -1.24 -0.07 -16.75
C ALA A 152 0.13 0.52 -16.48
N ILE A 153 0.22 1.84 -16.46
CA ILE A 153 1.43 2.59 -16.15
C ILE A 153 1.09 3.89 -15.44
N GLU A 154 1.95 4.34 -14.52
CA GLU A 154 1.87 5.57 -13.75
C GLU A 154 0.77 5.62 -12.65
N ARG A 155 -0.21 4.65 -12.51
CA ARG A 155 -1.43 4.81 -11.68
C ARG A 155 -1.97 3.56 -11.05
N VAL A 156 -3.05 3.80 -10.24
CA VAL A 156 -3.94 2.73 -9.77
C VAL A 156 -4.61 2.07 -10.97
N PRO A 157 -4.35 0.78 -11.22
CA PRO A 157 -4.80 0.11 -12.44
C PRO A 157 -6.32 -0.15 -12.46
N PHE A 158 -6.92 -0.45 -11.32
CA PHE A 158 -8.32 -0.91 -11.21
C PHE A 158 -9.12 0.00 -10.28
N PRO A 159 -9.50 1.24 -10.70
CA PRO A 159 -10.21 2.17 -9.82
C PRO A 159 -11.59 1.67 -9.38
N ILE A 160 -12.19 0.74 -10.10
CA ILE A 160 -13.39 0.01 -9.71
C ILE A 160 -13.04 -1.48 -9.70
N PRO A 161 -12.39 -1.99 -8.64
CA PRO A 161 -11.92 -3.37 -8.59
C PRO A 161 -13.09 -4.34 -8.47
N GLU A 162 -13.06 -5.44 -9.23
CA GLU A 162 -14.04 -6.52 -9.21
C GLU A 162 -13.56 -7.74 -8.41
N SER A 163 -12.28 -7.75 -8.02
CA SER A 163 -11.68 -8.86 -7.29
C SER A 163 -10.74 -8.38 -6.18
N GLY A 164 -10.44 -9.27 -5.22
CA GLY A 164 -9.45 -9.01 -4.19
C GLY A 164 -8.05 -8.82 -4.75
N LEU A 165 -7.69 -9.53 -5.83
CA LEU A 165 -6.42 -9.38 -6.53
C LEU A 165 -6.27 -7.99 -7.14
N GLU A 166 -7.29 -7.46 -7.80
CA GLU A 166 -7.28 -6.09 -8.32
C GLU A 166 -7.13 -5.05 -7.20
N ALA A 167 -7.81 -5.26 -6.08
CA ALA A 167 -7.69 -4.38 -4.91
C ALA A 167 -6.26 -4.40 -4.32
N ILE A 168 -5.61 -5.55 -4.26
CA ILE A 168 -4.22 -5.67 -3.80
C ILE A 168 -3.25 -5.02 -4.79
N TRP A 169 -3.44 -5.20 -6.09
CA TRP A 169 -2.62 -4.52 -7.09
C TRP A 169 -2.78 -3.00 -7.03
N ASN A 170 -3.98 -2.49 -6.76
CA ASN A 170 -4.17 -1.06 -6.48
C ASN A 170 -3.34 -0.59 -5.29
N HIS A 171 -3.26 -1.39 -4.22
CA HIS A 171 -2.43 -1.10 -3.07
C HIS A 171 -0.93 -1.11 -3.41
N ILE A 172 -0.46 -2.11 -4.16
CA ILE A 172 0.93 -2.26 -4.59
C ILE A 172 1.35 -1.08 -5.48
N LEU A 173 0.54 -0.76 -6.49
CA LEU A 173 0.85 0.22 -7.54
C LEU A 173 0.39 1.65 -7.22
N ARG A 174 -0.13 1.92 -6.00
CA ARG A 174 -0.52 3.29 -5.62
C ARG A 174 0.66 4.25 -5.69
N TRP A 175 0.42 5.46 -6.08
CA TRP A 175 1.44 6.51 -6.08
C TRP A 175 1.82 6.92 -4.64
N ARG A 176 3.12 6.93 -4.33
CA ARG A 176 3.71 7.28 -3.03
C ARG A 176 4.82 8.32 -3.16
N ALA A 177 4.69 9.22 -4.09
CA ALA A 177 5.73 10.08 -4.67
C ALA A 177 6.67 9.32 -5.63
N ASP A 178 7.35 10.08 -6.50
CA ASP A 178 8.25 9.50 -7.50
C ASP A 178 9.54 9.01 -6.84
N LYS A 179 10.03 9.75 -5.85
CA LYS A 179 11.22 9.39 -5.05
C LYS A 179 11.19 10.07 -3.69
N GLY A 180 11.84 9.46 -2.74
CA GLY A 180 11.93 10.02 -1.39
C GLY A 180 13.05 9.42 -0.55
N THR A 181 13.37 10.13 0.52
CA THR A 181 14.27 9.66 1.57
C THR A 181 13.58 9.84 2.91
N ARG A 182 13.66 8.83 3.76
CA ARG A 182 13.14 8.91 5.12
C ARG A 182 14.13 8.35 6.13
N ALA A 183 14.17 8.93 7.34
CA ALA A 183 14.83 8.38 8.50
C ALA A 183 13.77 7.71 9.39
N ILE A 184 13.96 6.44 9.71
CA ILE A 184 13.04 5.66 10.54
C ILE A 184 13.77 4.91 11.65
N GLY A 185 13.04 4.54 12.68
CA GLY A 185 13.49 3.62 13.73
C GLY A 185 12.55 2.44 13.86
N GLN A 186 13.11 1.26 14.16
CA GLN A 186 12.38 0.04 14.44
C GLN A 186 12.85 -0.51 15.80
N ALA A 187 11.90 -0.83 16.64
CA ALA A 187 12.15 -1.32 18.01
C ALA A 187 11.36 -2.63 18.24
N PRO A 188 11.95 -3.80 17.97
CA PRO A 188 11.31 -5.07 18.32
C PRO A 188 11.27 -5.21 19.84
N LEU A 189 10.06 -5.26 20.40
CA LEU A 189 9.85 -5.35 21.84
C LEU A 189 9.90 -6.80 22.32
N THR A 190 10.67 -7.07 23.36
CA THR A 190 10.63 -8.35 24.07
C THR A 190 9.44 -8.38 25.04
N ARG A 191 9.07 -9.58 25.50
CA ARG A 191 8.02 -9.74 26.55
C ARG A 191 8.35 -9.01 27.85
N GLY A 192 9.64 -8.81 28.14
CA GLY A 192 10.10 -8.06 29.32
C GLY A 192 10.13 -6.53 29.13
N GLY A 193 9.67 -6.02 27.98
CA GLY A 193 9.63 -4.59 27.66
C GLY A 193 10.96 -4.00 27.19
N SER A 194 12.05 -4.77 27.12
CA SER A 194 13.31 -4.31 26.55
C SER A 194 13.27 -4.34 25.02
N TYR A 195 14.05 -3.47 24.37
CA TYR A 195 14.17 -3.42 22.91
C TYR A 195 15.54 -2.90 22.48
N THR A 196 15.90 -3.18 21.23
CA THR A 196 17.03 -2.54 20.55
C THR A 196 16.49 -1.64 19.45
N LEU A 197 16.74 -0.32 19.57
CA LEU A 197 16.35 0.61 18.52
C LEU A 197 17.32 0.51 17.34
N VAL A 198 16.84 0.04 16.20
CA VAL A 198 17.57 0.03 14.93
C VAL A 198 17.10 1.23 14.10
N LYS A 199 18.03 2.07 13.65
CA LYS A 199 17.77 3.26 12.85
C LYS A 199 18.20 3.04 11.40
N PHE A 200 17.38 3.50 10.48
CA PHE A 200 17.59 3.35 9.04
C PHE A 200 17.51 4.69 8.31
N ILE A 201 18.20 4.76 7.19
CA ILE A 201 17.93 5.72 6.13
C ILE A 201 17.44 4.93 4.93
N ASP A 202 16.19 5.14 4.55
CA ASP A 202 15.56 4.53 3.41
C ASP A 202 15.55 5.50 2.23
N ASN A 203 15.88 4.99 1.04
CA ASN A 203 15.69 5.68 -0.22
C ASN A 203 14.68 4.88 -1.05
N TYR A 204 13.73 5.55 -1.63
CA TYR A 204 12.65 5.01 -2.44
C TYR A 204 12.61 5.71 -3.78
N MET A 205 12.41 4.94 -4.85
CA MET A 205 12.14 5.44 -6.20
C MET A 205 11.04 4.56 -6.81
N GLY A 206 9.85 5.16 -6.97
CA GLY A 206 8.67 4.51 -7.55
C GLY A 206 8.60 4.78 -9.05
N VAL A 207 9.37 4.03 -9.85
CA VAL A 207 9.48 4.27 -11.30
C VAL A 207 8.16 4.09 -12.03
N TYR A 208 7.32 3.15 -11.59
CA TYR A 208 5.98 2.96 -12.14
C TYR A 208 5.12 4.23 -12.09
N GLY A 209 5.28 5.07 -11.07
CA GLY A 209 4.52 6.29 -10.86
C GLY A 209 5.10 7.54 -11.52
N MET A 210 6.22 7.45 -12.22
CA MET A 210 6.88 8.60 -12.83
C MET A 210 6.12 9.10 -14.05
N ALA A 211 6.08 10.42 -14.22
CA ALA A 211 5.42 11.04 -15.36
C ALA A 211 6.10 10.66 -16.68
N GLY A 212 5.30 10.22 -17.65
CA GLY A 212 5.77 9.86 -18.98
C GLY A 212 6.45 8.49 -19.08
N MET A 213 6.46 7.70 -18.01
CA MET A 213 6.97 6.33 -18.03
C MET A 213 6.17 5.46 -19.00
N THR A 214 6.86 4.61 -19.75
CA THR A 214 6.26 3.58 -20.62
C THR A 214 6.51 2.18 -20.03
N GLU A 215 5.73 1.19 -20.46
CA GLU A 215 5.95 -0.20 -20.03
C GLU A 215 7.32 -0.74 -20.48
N GLU A 216 7.79 -0.34 -21.66
CA GLU A 216 9.10 -0.72 -22.17
C GLU A 216 10.24 -0.15 -21.31
N GLU A 217 10.16 1.14 -20.96
CA GLU A 217 11.15 1.80 -20.11
C GLU A 217 11.11 1.30 -18.65
N LEU A 218 9.95 0.84 -18.19
CA LEU A 218 9.78 0.25 -16.85
C LEU A 218 10.61 -1.03 -16.69
N ASP A 219 10.80 -1.79 -17.76
CA ASP A 219 11.55 -3.07 -17.77
C ASP A 219 11.16 -3.97 -16.57
N ASN A 220 9.87 -4.10 -16.35
CA ASN A 220 9.28 -4.91 -15.27
C ASN A 220 9.61 -4.46 -13.83
N VAL A 221 10.37 -3.40 -13.60
CA VAL A 221 10.73 -2.92 -12.25
C VAL A 221 9.86 -1.73 -11.86
N ILE A 222 9.00 -1.92 -10.86
CA ILE A 222 8.07 -0.88 -10.39
C ILE A 222 8.66 0.01 -9.31
N ILE A 223 9.57 -0.53 -8.48
CA ILE A 223 10.17 0.17 -7.33
C ILE A 223 11.63 -0.23 -7.19
N TYR A 224 12.49 0.77 -6.94
CA TYR A 224 13.80 0.60 -6.33
C TYR A 224 13.74 1.06 -4.88
N PHE A 225 14.13 0.18 -3.96
CA PHE A 225 14.19 0.48 -2.54
C PHE A 225 15.57 0.17 -1.99
N LYS A 226 16.16 1.13 -1.26
CA LYS A 226 17.45 0.96 -0.60
C LYS A 226 17.32 1.37 0.86
N GLN A 227 17.64 0.47 1.77
CA GLN A 227 17.67 0.71 3.20
C GLN A 227 19.09 0.58 3.72
N ARG A 228 19.59 1.59 4.44
CA ARG A 228 20.90 1.58 5.10
C ARG A 228 20.72 1.69 6.61
N VAL A 229 21.29 0.75 7.35
CA VAL A 229 21.33 0.82 8.81
C VAL A 229 22.30 1.91 9.24
N SER A 230 21.86 2.82 10.11
CA SER A 230 22.64 3.93 10.66
C SER A 230 22.97 3.74 12.14
N ALA A 231 22.18 2.95 12.87
CA ALA A 231 22.42 2.60 14.28
C ALA A 231 21.71 1.26 14.59
N PRO A 232 22.16 0.50 15.61
CA PRO A 232 23.35 0.72 16.47
C PRO A 232 24.67 0.44 15.72
N ALA A 233 25.80 0.84 16.31
CA ALA A 233 27.13 0.73 15.67
C ALA A 233 27.46 -0.69 15.16
N ARG A 234 27.03 -1.75 15.86
CA ARG A 234 27.25 -3.15 15.47
C ARG A 234 26.61 -3.56 14.16
N LEU A 235 25.56 -2.84 13.71
CA LEU A 235 24.81 -3.10 12.49
C LEU A 235 25.01 -1.97 11.44
N ALA A 236 25.56 -0.84 11.85
CA ALA A 236 25.72 0.34 11.01
C ALA A 236 26.53 0.01 9.74
N GLY A 237 26.04 0.51 8.60
CA GLY A 237 26.64 0.29 7.29
C GLY A 237 26.10 -0.91 6.53
N GLU A 238 25.26 -1.75 7.14
CA GLU A 238 24.51 -2.77 6.38
C GLU A 238 23.54 -2.09 5.43
N VAL A 239 23.46 -2.62 4.18
CA VAL A 239 22.56 -2.07 3.15
C VAL A 239 21.76 -3.19 2.53
N LEU A 240 20.45 -3.01 2.46
CA LEU A 240 19.51 -3.79 1.67
C LEU A 240 19.13 -2.99 0.42
N LEU A 241 19.23 -3.61 -0.77
CA LEU A 241 18.70 -3.08 -2.02
C LEU A 241 17.65 -4.05 -2.54
N VAL A 242 16.49 -3.54 -2.93
CA VAL A 242 15.38 -4.32 -3.48
C VAL A 242 14.91 -3.71 -4.79
N HIS A 243 14.68 -4.56 -5.79
CA HIS A 243 13.95 -4.24 -7.02
C HIS A 243 12.64 -5.03 -6.98
N GLU A 244 11.53 -4.33 -6.89
CA GLU A 244 10.19 -4.93 -6.98
C GLU A 244 9.77 -5.05 -8.44
N THR A 245 9.18 -6.17 -8.80
CA THR A 245 8.73 -6.45 -10.17
C THR A 245 7.21 -6.40 -10.28
N MET A 246 6.71 -6.05 -11.47
CA MET A 246 5.28 -6.00 -11.77
C MET A 246 4.76 -7.37 -12.20
N ASP A 247 5.41 -8.02 -13.16
CA ASP A 247 5.16 -9.39 -13.56
C ASP A 247 6.13 -10.31 -12.82
N GLN A 248 5.61 -10.98 -11.79
CA GLN A 248 6.41 -11.83 -10.91
C GLN A 248 6.71 -13.21 -11.51
N ASN A 249 5.97 -13.65 -12.53
CA ASN A 249 6.28 -14.87 -13.27
C ASN A 249 7.44 -14.66 -14.25
N LYS A 250 7.50 -13.49 -14.89
CA LYS A 250 8.61 -13.09 -15.75
C LYS A 250 9.90 -12.96 -14.95
N GLU A 251 9.83 -12.29 -13.80
CA GLU A 251 10.98 -12.11 -12.93
C GLU A 251 10.51 -11.84 -11.48
N HIS A 252 10.94 -12.69 -10.55
CA HIS A 252 10.70 -12.47 -9.13
C HIS A 252 11.45 -11.25 -8.61
N ARG A 253 10.97 -10.69 -7.48
CA ARG A 253 11.69 -9.69 -6.70
C ARG A 253 13.18 -10.01 -6.61
N ARG A 254 14.02 -9.01 -6.80
CA ARG A 254 15.47 -9.11 -6.60
C ARG A 254 15.88 -8.33 -5.35
N ALA A 255 16.67 -8.96 -4.49
CA ALA A 255 17.20 -8.32 -3.30
C ALA A 255 18.69 -8.62 -3.13
N TRP A 256 19.44 -7.64 -2.62
CA TRP A 256 20.86 -7.76 -2.31
C TRP A 256 21.14 -7.16 -0.94
N ILE A 257 22.03 -7.80 -0.20
CA ILE A 257 22.49 -7.33 1.10
C ILE A 257 24.00 -7.10 1.02
N TYR A 258 24.42 -5.90 1.40
CA TYR A 258 25.82 -5.57 1.65
C TYR A 258 26.08 -5.69 3.16
N ASN A 259 27.09 -6.49 3.53
CA ASN A 259 27.56 -6.61 4.90
C ASN A 259 28.91 -5.89 5.05
N PRO A 260 29.00 -4.83 5.88
CA PRO A 260 30.22 -4.04 6.03
C PRO A 260 31.38 -4.81 6.67
N GLY A 261 31.08 -5.79 7.56
CA GLY A 261 32.11 -6.62 8.21
C GLY A 261 32.81 -7.56 7.22
N GLN A 262 32.07 -8.09 6.24
CA GLN A 262 32.60 -8.96 5.18
C GLN A 262 33.03 -8.19 3.94
N ARG A 263 32.61 -6.92 3.79
CA ARG A 263 32.81 -6.06 2.61
C ARG A 263 32.31 -6.73 1.32
N ARG A 264 31.21 -7.46 1.41
CA ARG A 264 30.64 -8.25 0.30
C ARG A 264 29.17 -7.96 0.13
N VAL A 265 28.77 -7.89 -1.15
CA VAL A 265 27.36 -7.93 -1.55
C VAL A 265 26.98 -9.38 -1.80
N ARG A 266 25.84 -9.81 -1.28
CA ARG A 266 25.24 -11.11 -1.55
C ARG A 266 23.83 -10.89 -2.06
N ARG A 267 23.40 -11.70 -3.04
CA ARG A 267 21.99 -11.77 -3.38
C ARG A 267 21.27 -12.41 -2.20
N ALA A 268 20.20 -11.79 -1.71
CA ALA A 268 19.33 -12.39 -0.72
C ALA A 268 18.48 -13.45 -1.43
N PRO A 269 18.67 -14.76 -1.12
CA PRO A 269 17.79 -15.76 -1.69
C PRO A 269 16.40 -15.61 -1.09
N ASN A 270 15.36 -15.74 -1.92
CA ASN A 270 13.98 -15.91 -1.51
C ASN A 270 13.51 -14.88 -0.45
N VAL A 271 13.57 -13.59 -0.74
CA VAL A 271 12.85 -12.60 0.06
C VAL A 271 11.38 -12.70 -0.32
N SER A 272 10.72 -13.72 0.22
CA SER A 272 9.32 -14.02 0.03
C SER A 272 8.45 -13.26 1.02
N PHE A 273 7.14 -13.35 0.86
CA PHE A 273 6.15 -12.67 1.71
C PHE A 273 6.28 -13.06 3.19
N ASP A 274 6.61 -14.30 3.48
CA ASP A 274 6.69 -14.88 4.83
C ASP A 274 8.05 -14.74 5.51
N ASN A 275 9.04 -14.14 4.84
CA ASN A 275 10.37 -13.95 5.42
C ASN A 275 10.34 -12.91 6.54
N PRO A 276 11.11 -13.11 7.62
CA PRO A 276 11.28 -12.10 8.66
C PRO A 276 11.82 -10.78 8.06
N ARG A 277 11.22 -9.66 8.45
CA ARG A 277 11.72 -8.34 8.10
C ARG A 277 13.08 -8.06 8.77
N THR A 278 13.91 -7.30 8.08
CA THR A 278 15.18 -6.81 8.63
C THR A 278 14.97 -6.14 9.98
N ALA A 279 15.74 -6.55 10.99
CA ALA A 279 15.73 -6.01 12.35
C ALA A 279 14.37 -6.10 13.08
N SER A 280 13.53 -7.07 12.73
CA SER A 280 12.24 -7.30 13.40
C SER A 280 12.32 -8.33 14.53
N ASP A 281 13.44 -9.02 14.67
CA ASP A 281 13.60 -10.19 15.57
C ASP A 281 12.50 -11.25 15.39
N GLY A 282 11.98 -11.38 14.15
CA GLY A 282 10.91 -12.32 13.80
C GLY A 282 9.50 -11.87 14.21
N LEU A 283 9.33 -10.64 14.72
CA LEU A 283 8.02 -10.11 15.10
C LEU A 283 7.21 -9.57 13.93
N ALA A 284 7.82 -9.47 12.75
CA ALA A 284 7.14 -9.03 11.53
C ALA A 284 7.69 -9.77 10.31
N THR A 285 6.84 -10.00 9.32
CA THR A 285 7.15 -10.61 8.04
C THR A 285 7.11 -9.60 6.90
N SER A 286 7.62 -9.97 5.73
CA SER A 286 7.74 -9.07 4.58
C SER A 286 6.38 -8.63 4.03
N ASP A 287 5.34 -9.46 4.11
CA ASP A 287 3.97 -9.16 3.70
C ASP A 287 3.28 -8.11 4.59
N GLN A 288 3.71 -7.95 5.83
CA GLN A 288 3.24 -6.90 6.73
C GLN A 288 3.79 -5.51 6.34
N PHE A 289 4.60 -5.45 5.32
CA PHE A 289 5.04 -4.21 4.73
C PHE A 289 4.08 -3.81 3.59
N ASP A 290 4.19 -2.58 3.13
CA ASP A 290 3.30 -1.93 2.17
C ASP A 290 3.05 -2.65 0.83
N LEU A 291 3.79 -3.67 0.48
CA LEU A 291 3.79 -4.20 -0.87
C LEU A 291 3.15 -5.57 -1.03
N PHE A 292 2.66 -6.16 0.04
CA PHE A 292 2.13 -7.53 0.00
C PHE A 292 3.10 -8.58 -0.57
N ASN A 293 4.17 -8.17 -1.16
CA ASN A 293 5.42 -8.85 -1.55
C ASN A 293 5.29 -10.26 -2.14
N GLY A 294 4.36 -10.43 -3.11
CA GLY A 294 4.23 -11.71 -3.80
C GLY A 294 3.68 -12.82 -2.91
N SER A 295 2.82 -12.47 -1.96
CA SER A 295 1.98 -13.47 -1.31
C SER A 295 1.20 -14.21 -2.39
N PRO A 296 1.14 -15.56 -2.34
CA PRO A 296 0.34 -16.31 -3.28
C PRO A 296 -1.15 -16.02 -3.10
N GLU A 297 -1.92 -16.43 -4.07
CA GLU A 297 -3.38 -16.39 -4.10
C GLU A 297 -4.03 -16.94 -2.84
#